data_4eb56d8c5ed12235dc651a62efbcfa5f
#
_entry.id   4eb56d8c5ed12235dc651a62efbcfa5f
#
_cell.length_a   1.000
_cell.length_b   1.000
_cell.length_c   1.000
_cell.angle_alpha   90.00
_cell.angle_beta   90.00
_cell.angle_gamma   90.00
#
_symmetry.space_group_name_H-M   'P 1'
#
loop_
_entity.id
_entity.type
_entity.pdbx_description
1 polymer ?
#
loop_
_entity_poly.entity_id
_entity_poly.type
_entity_poly.pdbx_seq_one_letter_code
_entity_poly.pdbx_strand_id
1 'polypeptide(L)'
;QSFKYVESVGYKAIEKLLTSYLDGLEAHCRLSPLQVWYEKIDTHKILANTEDVTVRKHRHADFEKAKKNDAVKMLPKLTERDTVTGLRAFKTDGELQRPPRRGQPFFAGSHAFFDAYRDTLKSDRQVLFDRYDFTDVALKVVGVGSVGTVCAVALFQDADHEPLILQMKQAKASILTPLLAKQFSHQGKRVVEGQQLMQASSDIFLGYASLDNFEMDFYVRQLRDMKYSASLESMTAAHFYEYIESCGHALAHAHTKAGNADTLMGYLGNGSEIISVMQGYAEQTAARNAQDYAQFMNQIADGHIAVAGDEVL
;
A
#
# COMPACT_ATOMS: atom_id res chain seq x y z
N GLN A 1 5.93 -21.82 2.37
CA GLN A 1 7.30 -21.62 2.91
C GLN A 1 7.15 -21.31 4.39
N SER A 2 7.56 -22.27 5.22
CA SER A 2 7.51 -22.10 6.67
C SER A 2 8.46 -20.97 7.07
N PHE A 3 7.93 -20.01 7.82
CA PHE A 3 8.71 -18.99 8.48
C PHE A 3 9.91 -19.67 9.20
N LYS A 4 11.12 -19.18 8.96
CA LYS A 4 12.35 -19.64 9.62
C LYS A 4 12.38 -19.36 11.13
N TYR A 5 11.37 -18.67 11.65
CA TYR A 5 11.32 -18.23 13.03
C TYR A 5 10.57 -19.26 13.87
N VAL A 6 11.24 -19.71 14.91
CA VAL A 6 10.61 -20.53 15.94
C VAL A 6 9.52 -19.74 16.67
N GLU A 7 8.56 -20.43 17.21
CA GLU A 7 7.39 -19.90 17.93
C GLU A 7 7.75 -18.79 18.94
N SER A 8 8.84 -18.96 19.69
CA SER A 8 9.35 -17.95 20.63
C SER A 8 9.69 -16.60 20.00
N VAL A 9 10.12 -16.58 18.73
CA VAL A 9 10.39 -15.33 17.99
C VAL A 9 9.07 -14.65 17.64
N GLY A 10 8.04 -15.41 17.28
CA GLY A 10 6.70 -14.89 16.99
C GLY A 10 6.08 -14.19 18.21
N TYR A 11 6.06 -14.85 19.37
CA TYR A 11 5.54 -14.27 20.63
C TYR A 11 6.25 -12.96 20.99
N LYS A 12 7.60 -12.98 20.95
CA LYS A 12 8.40 -11.79 21.23
C LYS A 12 8.16 -10.65 20.24
N ALA A 13 7.92 -10.97 18.97
CA ALA A 13 7.60 -9.97 17.96
C ALA A 13 6.25 -9.29 18.24
N ILE A 14 5.22 -10.04 18.64
CA ILE A 14 3.91 -9.49 19.02
C ILE A 14 4.04 -8.58 20.25
N GLU A 15 4.76 -9.02 21.26
CA GLU A 15 5.05 -8.22 22.45
C GLU A 15 5.73 -6.91 22.08
N LYS A 16 6.79 -6.96 21.27
CA LYS A 16 7.52 -5.77 20.82
C LYS A 16 6.67 -4.82 19.97
N LEU A 17 5.83 -5.35 19.08
CA LEU A 17 4.87 -4.55 18.31
C LEU A 17 3.95 -3.75 19.23
N LEU A 18 3.35 -4.45 20.19
CA LEU A 18 2.34 -3.86 21.07
C LEU A 18 2.98 -2.93 22.11
N THR A 19 4.15 -3.27 22.64
CA THR A 19 4.90 -2.38 23.53
C THR A 19 5.23 -1.08 22.81
N SER A 20 5.82 -1.14 21.61
CA SER A 20 6.16 0.07 20.86
C SER A 20 4.92 0.87 20.39
N TYR A 21 3.79 0.19 20.17
CA TYR A 21 2.51 0.85 19.91
C TYR A 21 2.03 1.64 21.12
N LEU A 22 2.07 1.03 22.33
CA LEU A 22 1.68 1.69 23.59
C LEU A 22 2.61 2.84 23.92
N ASP A 23 3.92 2.65 23.79
CA ASP A 23 4.94 3.70 23.99
C ASP A 23 4.70 4.89 23.04
N GLY A 24 4.34 4.59 21.80
CA GLY A 24 3.98 5.60 20.80
C GLY A 24 2.71 6.38 21.19
N LEU A 25 1.65 5.68 21.62
CA LEU A 25 0.44 6.35 22.13
C LEU A 25 0.73 7.21 23.34
N GLU A 26 1.49 6.69 24.32
CA GLU A 26 1.87 7.45 25.52
C GLU A 26 2.67 8.71 25.17
N ALA A 27 3.60 8.60 24.23
CA ALA A 27 4.33 9.76 23.73
C ALA A 27 3.40 10.80 23.10
N HIS A 28 2.41 10.35 22.31
CA HIS A 28 1.43 11.23 21.66
C HIS A 28 0.45 11.89 22.65
N CYS A 29 0.14 11.29 23.80
CA CYS A 29 -0.64 11.93 24.86
C CYS A 29 0.02 13.22 25.39
N ARG A 30 1.35 13.33 25.24
CA ARG A 30 2.13 14.50 25.68
C ARG A 30 2.23 15.59 24.61
N LEU A 31 1.74 15.32 23.39
CA LEU A 31 1.81 16.23 22.25
C LEU A 31 0.46 16.93 22.02
N SER A 32 0.52 18.16 21.55
CA SER A 32 -0.68 18.80 21.03
C SER A 32 -1.12 18.13 19.70
N PRO A 33 -2.41 18.19 19.32
CA PRO A 33 -2.87 17.68 18.05
C PRO A 33 -2.07 18.19 16.86
N LEU A 34 -1.66 19.45 16.89
CA LEU A 34 -0.86 20.07 15.84
C LEU A 34 0.54 19.44 15.74
N GLN A 35 1.18 19.13 16.86
CA GLN A 35 2.49 18.48 16.88
C GLN A 35 2.41 17.07 16.29
N VAL A 36 1.37 16.29 16.65
CA VAL A 36 1.12 14.96 16.06
C VAL A 36 0.93 15.05 14.53
N TRP A 37 0.20 16.05 14.04
CA TRP A 37 -0.01 16.24 12.60
C TRP A 37 1.24 16.62 11.83
N TYR A 38 2.19 17.30 12.46
CA TYR A 38 3.49 17.65 11.86
C TYR A 38 4.56 16.57 12.02
N GLU A 39 4.29 15.56 12.85
CA GLU A 39 5.21 14.46 13.02
C GLU A 39 5.36 13.65 11.71
N LYS A 40 6.59 13.35 11.36
CA LYS A 40 6.93 12.56 10.17
C LYS A 40 7.76 11.35 10.61
N ILE A 41 7.55 10.24 9.93
CA ILE A 41 8.42 9.08 10.05
C ILE A 41 9.71 9.39 9.29
N ASP A 42 10.74 9.81 10.02
CA ASP A 42 12.03 10.22 9.46
C ASP A 42 13.02 9.05 9.48
N THR A 43 13.41 8.59 8.29
CA THR A 43 14.38 7.50 8.12
C THR A 43 15.73 7.80 8.74
N HIS A 44 16.17 9.07 8.76
CA HIS A 44 17.43 9.48 9.40
C HIS A 44 17.35 9.34 10.92
N LYS A 45 16.21 9.70 11.53
CA LYS A 45 15.99 9.49 12.97
C LYS A 45 15.94 8.02 13.31
N ILE A 46 15.28 7.20 12.49
CA ILE A 46 15.24 5.74 12.67
C ILE A 46 16.65 5.17 12.66
N LEU A 47 17.48 5.56 11.70
CA LEU A 47 18.87 5.09 11.61
C LEU A 47 19.71 5.56 12.80
N ALA A 48 19.56 6.81 13.23
CA ALA A 48 20.28 7.37 14.37
C ALA A 48 19.94 6.64 15.68
N ASN A 49 18.69 6.26 15.87
CA ASN A 49 18.21 5.57 17.06
C ASN A 49 18.41 4.04 17.03
N THR A 50 18.89 3.48 15.92
CA THR A 50 19.20 2.05 15.82
C THR A 50 20.54 1.77 16.49
N GLU A 51 20.55 1.10 17.63
CA GLU A 51 21.77 0.84 18.42
C GLU A 51 22.67 -0.24 17.78
N ASP A 52 22.06 -1.34 17.32
CA ASP A 52 22.81 -2.43 16.68
C ASP A 52 23.41 -1.99 15.34
N VAL A 53 24.72 -2.05 15.25
CA VAL A 53 25.49 -1.61 14.08
C VAL A 53 25.17 -2.43 12.83
N THR A 54 24.89 -3.73 13.00
CA THR A 54 24.55 -4.64 11.88
C THR A 54 23.16 -4.33 11.35
N VAL A 55 22.19 -4.16 12.24
CA VAL A 55 20.82 -3.78 11.87
C VAL A 55 20.81 -2.39 11.23
N ARG A 56 21.57 -1.43 11.77
CA ARG A 56 21.69 -0.09 11.18
C ARG A 56 22.22 -0.14 9.74
N LYS A 57 23.21 -0.99 9.45
CA LYS A 57 23.73 -1.19 8.09
C LYS A 57 22.67 -1.77 7.15
N HIS A 58 21.90 -2.78 7.61
CA HIS A 58 20.84 -3.35 6.82
C HIS A 58 19.71 -2.34 6.54
N ARG A 59 19.26 -1.60 7.55
CA ARG A 59 18.27 -0.52 7.38
C ARG A 59 18.74 0.55 6.40
N HIS A 60 19.99 0.96 6.51
CA HIS A 60 20.55 1.94 5.57
C HIS A 60 20.51 1.40 4.13
N ALA A 61 20.92 0.14 3.92
CA ALA A 61 20.86 -0.50 2.61
C ALA A 61 19.41 -0.61 2.08
N ASP A 62 18.47 -0.93 2.95
CA ASP A 62 17.04 -1.00 2.62
C ASP A 62 16.48 0.37 2.20
N PHE A 63 16.82 1.44 2.92
CA PHE A 63 16.40 2.80 2.57
C PHE A 63 17.02 3.29 1.27
N GLU A 64 18.29 2.98 1.04
CA GLU A 64 18.95 3.28 -0.25
C GLU A 64 18.34 2.48 -1.41
N LYS A 65 17.93 1.23 -1.16
CA LYS A 65 17.19 0.43 -2.14
C LYS A 65 15.80 1.02 -2.40
N ALA A 66 15.10 1.51 -1.36
CA ALA A 66 13.81 2.17 -1.50
C ALA A 66 13.90 3.44 -2.36
N LYS A 67 14.88 4.32 -2.08
CA LYS A 67 15.14 5.53 -2.87
C LYS A 67 15.42 5.23 -4.35
N LYS A 68 16.01 4.07 -4.61
CA LYS A 68 16.30 3.59 -5.97
C LYS A 68 15.11 2.88 -6.64
N ASN A 69 14.04 2.55 -5.93
CA ASN A 69 12.84 1.90 -6.45
C ASN A 69 11.80 2.95 -6.89
N ASP A 70 12.18 3.79 -7.83
CA ASP A 70 11.31 4.76 -8.47
C ASP A 70 10.62 4.17 -9.72
N ALA A 71 9.64 4.90 -10.23
CA ALA A 71 8.91 4.54 -11.44
C ALA A 71 9.86 4.43 -12.66
N VAL A 72 10.95 5.22 -12.68
CA VAL A 72 11.92 5.29 -13.78
C VAL A 72 12.58 3.93 -14.03
N LYS A 73 12.91 3.17 -12.96
CA LYS A 73 13.48 1.82 -13.10
C LYS A 73 12.52 0.77 -13.63
N MET A 74 11.23 0.98 -13.42
CA MET A 74 10.21 0.05 -13.93
C MET A 74 9.86 0.32 -15.39
N LEU A 75 10.13 1.52 -15.88
CA LEU A 75 9.83 1.94 -17.23
C LEU A 75 10.30 0.96 -18.31
N PRO A 76 11.59 0.55 -18.36
CA PRO A 76 12.05 -0.36 -19.40
C PRO A 76 11.39 -1.75 -19.34
N LYS A 77 10.89 -2.14 -18.15
CA LYS A 77 10.17 -3.41 -17.97
C LYS A 77 8.71 -3.32 -18.40
N LEU A 78 8.07 -2.18 -18.16
CA LEU A 78 6.64 -2.00 -18.40
C LEU A 78 6.33 -1.34 -19.74
N THR A 79 7.27 -0.58 -20.30
CA THR A 79 7.03 0.22 -21.50
C THR A 79 8.10 0.00 -22.56
N GLU A 80 7.72 0.23 -23.78
CA GLU A 80 8.62 0.38 -24.93
C GLU A 80 8.47 1.80 -25.52
N ARG A 81 9.51 2.26 -26.22
CA ARG A 81 9.48 3.56 -26.88
C ARG A 81 9.25 3.35 -28.37
N ASP A 82 8.25 4.02 -28.91
CA ASP A 82 8.05 4.10 -30.34
C ASP A 82 9.23 4.85 -30.99
N THR A 83 9.87 4.25 -31.97
CA THR A 83 11.08 4.80 -32.60
C THR A 83 10.81 5.99 -33.52
N VAL A 84 9.57 6.18 -33.95
CA VAL A 84 9.16 7.25 -34.85
C VAL A 84 8.67 8.48 -34.08
N THR A 85 7.77 8.24 -33.12
CA THR A 85 7.14 9.33 -32.34
C THR A 85 7.92 9.70 -31.09
N GLY A 86 8.82 8.81 -30.61
CA GLY A 86 9.51 8.97 -29.34
C GLY A 86 8.63 8.70 -28.12
N LEU A 87 7.33 8.52 -28.27
CA LEU A 87 6.38 8.28 -27.20
C LEU A 87 6.55 6.85 -26.64
N ARG A 88 6.26 6.70 -25.37
CA ARG A 88 6.20 5.40 -24.73
C ARG A 88 4.79 4.83 -24.75
N ALA A 89 4.70 3.52 -24.83
CA ALA A 89 3.47 2.74 -24.64
C ALA A 89 3.75 1.55 -23.72
N PHE A 90 2.72 1.01 -23.08
CA PHE A 90 2.88 -0.20 -22.28
C PHE A 90 3.16 -1.42 -23.19
N LYS A 91 4.09 -2.28 -22.74
CA LYS A 91 4.31 -3.58 -23.36
C LYS A 91 3.09 -4.47 -23.16
N THR A 92 2.80 -5.27 -24.16
CA THR A 92 1.66 -6.21 -24.14
C THR A 92 2.01 -7.59 -23.59
N ASP A 93 3.29 -7.83 -23.32
CA ASP A 93 3.87 -9.05 -22.79
C ASP A 93 4.27 -8.89 -21.30
N GLY A 94 4.14 -9.92 -20.51
CA GLY A 94 4.56 -9.97 -19.12
C GLY A 94 3.48 -9.61 -18.09
N GLU A 95 3.84 -8.82 -17.06
CA GLU A 95 2.95 -8.49 -15.91
C GLU A 95 1.73 -7.64 -16.28
N LEU A 96 1.75 -6.95 -17.43
CA LEU A 96 0.66 -6.18 -17.95
C LEU A 96 -0.13 -7.03 -18.94
N GLN A 97 -1.30 -7.46 -18.50
CA GLN A 97 -2.18 -8.24 -19.34
C GLN A 97 -3.04 -7.33 -20.21
N ARG A 98 -2.94 -7.54 -21.54
CA ARG A 98 -3.81 -6.99 -22.58
C ARG A 98 -4.24 -5.55 -22.29
N PRO A 99 -3.40 -4.56 -22.58
CA PRO A 99 -3.85 -3.18 -22.50
C PRO A 99 -5.13 -3.02 -23.31
N PRO A 100 -6.11 -2.26 -22.80
CA PRO A 100 -7.29 -1.93 -23.59
C PRO A 100 -6.82 -1.26 -24.90
N ARG A 101 -7.19 -1.82 -26.03
CA ARG A 101 -6.83 -1.23 -27.34
C ARG A 101 -7.53 0.10 -27.52
N ARG A 102 -6.90 1.03 -28.22
CA ARG A 102 -7.56 2.26 -28.71
C ARG A 102 -8.88 1.89 -29.39
N GLY A 103 -9.97 2.56 -29.01
CA GLY A 103 -11.32 2.25 -29.49
C GLY A 103 -12.14 1.30 -28.63
N GLN A 104 -11.55 0.69 -27.58
CA GLN A 104 -12.33 -0.06 -26.60
C GLN A 104 -12.98 0.91 -25.57
N PRO A 105 -14.17 0.54 -25.01
CA PRO A 105 -14.89 1.41 -24.07
C PRO A 105 -14.05 1.88 -22.88
N PHE A 106 -13.16 1.03 -22.37
CA PHE A 106 -12.29 1.36 -21.25
C PHE A 106 -11.30 2.48 -21.61
N PHE A 107 -10.66 2.40 -22.79
CA PHE A 107 -9.73 3.44 -23.24
C PHE A 107 -10.47 4.74 -23.58
N ALA A 108 -11.62 4.64 -24.24
CA ALA A 108 -12.42 5.81 -24.60
C ALA A 108 -12.90 6.61 -23.36
N GLY A 109 -13.16 5.92 -22.24
CA GLY A 109 -13.54 6.55 -20.98
C GLY A 109 -12.37 7.15 -20.20
N SER A 110 -11.11 6.87 -20.59
CA SER A 110 -9.94 7.27 -19.79
C SER A 110 -9.73 8.77 -19.73
N HIS A 111 -9.98 9.51 -20.81
CA HIS A 111 -9.86 10.97 -20.80
C HIS A 111 -10.83 11.60 -19.81
N ALA A 112 -12.12 11.30 -19.90
CA ALA A 112 -13.13 11.83 -18.96
C ALA A 112 -12.84 11.38 -17.51
N PHE A 113 -12.34 10.16 -17.33
CA PHE A 113 -11.90 9.67 -16.03
C PHE A 113 -10.77 10.52 -15.45
N PHE A 114 -9.74 10.84 -16.25
CA PHE A 114 -8.60 11.62 -15.78
C PHE A 114 -8.91 13.10 -15.62
N ASP A 115 -9.86 13.66 -16.38
CA ASP A 115 -10.38 15.00 -16.14
C ASP A 115 -11.09 15.07 -14.78
N ALA A 116 -11.99 14.11 -14.49
CA ALA A 116 -12.65 14.01 -13.19
C ALA A 116 -11.66 13.74 -12.04
N TYR A 117 -10.66 12.87 -12.25
CA TYR A 117 -9.60 12.63 -11.28
C TYR A 117 -8.80 13.89 -10.95
N ARG A 118 -8.39 14.64 -11.98
CA ARG A 118 -7.66 15.91 -11.84
C ARG A 118 -8.38 16.86 -10.89
N ASP A 119 -9.70 16.98 -11.01
CA ASP A 119 -10.50 17.87 -10.18
C ASP A 119 -10.55 17.46 -8.70
N THR A 120 -10.15 16.23 -8.37
CA THR A 120 -10.03 15.75 -6.99
C THR A 120 -8.66 16.04 -6.35
N LEU A 121 -7.68 16.47 -7.15
CA LEU A 121 -6.36 16.86 -6.68
C LEU A 121 -6.39 18.26 -6.06
N LYS A 122 -5.45 18.55 -5.17
CA LYS A 122 -5.22 19.92 -4.69
C LYS A 122 -4.78 20.81 -5.83
N SER A 123 -5.11 22.10 -5.79
CA SER A 123 -4.86 23.06 -6.88
C SER A 123 -3.40 23.11 -7.33
N ASP A 124 -2.45 23.05 -6.41
CA ASP A 124 -1.02 23.00 -6.71
C ASP A 124 -0.60 21.69 -7.43
N ARG A 125 -1.31 20.60 -7.16
CA ARG A 125 -1.10 19.29 -7.80
C ARG A 125 -1.76 19.22 -9.17
N GLN A 126 -2.86 19.92 -9.38
CA GLN A 126 -3.47 20.09 -10.70
C GLN A 126 -2.48 20.76 -11.66
N VAL A 127 -1.84 21.87 -11.22
CA VAL A 127 -0.81 22.56 -12.02
C VAL A 127 0.36 21.63 -12.39
N LEU A 128 0.75 20.74 -11.49
CA LEU A 128 1.79 19.76 -11.80
C LEU A 128 1.28 18.68 -12.74
N PHE A 129 0.07 18.17 -12.52
CA PHE A 129 -0.54 17.13 -13.35
C PHE A 129 -0.79 17.61 -14.79
N ASP A 130 -1.18 18.87 -14.97
CA ASP A 130 -1.42 19.51 -16.27
C ASP A 130 -0.16 19.62 -17.16
N ARG A 131 1.01 19.29 -16.63
CA ARG A 131 2.25 19.19 -17.43
C ARG A 131 2.40 17.86 -18.15
N TYR A 132 1.53 16.90 -17.87
CA TYR A 132 1.63 15.54 -18.37
C TYR A 132 0.41 15.22 -19.25
N ASP A 133 0.67 14.75 -20.45
CA ASP A 133 -0.35 14.28 -21.38
C ASP A 133 -0.59 12.77 -21.22
N PHE A 134 -1.85 12.36 -21.20
CA PHE A 134 -2.24 10.96 -21.16
C PHE A 134 -1.81 10.25 -22.45
N THR A 135 -1.05 9.16 -22.31
CA THR A 135 -0.47 8.45 -23.44
C THR A 135 -1.08 7.05 -23.62
N ASP A 136 -1.18 6.28 -22.53
CA ASP A 136 -1.61 4.88 -22.61
C ASP A 136 -2.18 4.37 -21.28
N VAL A 137 -2.93 3.26 -21.35
CA VAL A 137 -3.49 2.58 -20.16
C VAL A 137 -3.46 1.07 -20.37
N ALA A 138 -3.14 0.33 -19.30
CA ALA A 138 -3.12 -1.13 -19.31
C ALA A 138 -3.75 -1.69 -18.02
N LEU A 139 -4.38 -2.85 -18.14
CA LEU A 139 -4.80 -3.63 -16.96
C LEU A 139 -3.56 -4.29 -16.34
N LYS A 140 -3.49 -4.27 -15.02
CA LYS A 140 -2.40 -4.88 -14.25
C LYS A 140 -2.94 -5.91 -13.29
N VAL A 141 -2.49 -7.14 -13.44
CA VAL A 141 -2.71 -8.16 -12.42
C VAL A 141 -1.79 -7.85 -11.24
N VAL A 142 -2.39 -7.69 -10.07
CA VAL A 142 -1.69 -7.41 -8.81
C VAL A 142 -2.02 -8.52 -7.82
N GLY A 143 -1.21 -8.63 -6.75
CA GLY A 143 -1.26 -9.75 -5.81
C GLY A 143 -2.65 -10.15 -5.30
N VAL A 144 -2.70 -11.27 -4.60
CA VAL A 144 -3.92 -12.03 -4.19
C VAL A 144 -5.01 -11.15 -3.55
N GLY A 145 -4.64 -10.13 -2.78
CA GLY A 145 -5.61 -9.21 -2.15
C GLY A 145 -6.40 -8.32 -3.11
N SER A 146 -6.12 -8.38 -4.41
CA SER A 146 -6.82 -7.62 -5.46
C SER A 146 -7.65 -8.53 -6.38
N VAL A 147 -7.72 -9.82 -6.10
CA VAL A 147 -8.56 -10.76 -6.86
C VAL A 147 -10.02 -10.30 -6.81
N GLY A 148 -10.67 -10.28 -7.98
CA GLY A 148 -12.05 -9.79 -8.11
C GLY A 148 -12.20 -8.27 -8.10
N THR A 149 -11.08 -7.51 -8.18
CA THR A 149 -11.10 -6.05 -8.38
C THR A 149 -10.30 -5.66 -9.62
N VAL A 150 -10.68 -4.55 -10.25
CA VAL A 150 -9.94 -4.00 -11.38
C VAL A 150 -8.75 -3.19 -10.89
N CYS A 151 -7.57 -3.50 -11.41
CA CYS A 151 -6.39 -2.66 -11.26
C CYS A 151 -5.86 -2.30 -12.65
N ALA A 152 -5.59 -1.03 -12.88
CA ALA A 152 -5.00 -0.54 -14.11
C ALA A 152 -3.83 0.38 -13.83
N VAL A 153 -2.98 0.58 -14.82
CA VAL A 153 -1.91 1.57 -14.81
C VAL A 153 -2.11 2.50 -16.01
N ALA A 154 -1.90 3.78 -15.79
CA ALA A 154 -1.96 4.80 -16.82
C ALA A 154 -0.60 5.44 -16.97
N LEU A 155 -0.21 5.66 -18.21
CA LEU A 155 1.03 6.31 -18.60
C LEU A 155 0.73 7.72 -19.06
N PHE A 156 1.46 8.66 -18.51
CA PHE A 156 1.49 10.05 -18.90
C PHE A 156 2.92 10.44 -19.26
N GLN A 157 3.09 11.43 -20.11
CA GLN A 157 4.40 11.96 -20.45
C GLN A 157 4.34 13.48 -20.52
N ASP A 158 5.40 14.14 -20.05
CA ASP A 158 5.56 15.59 -20.23
C ASP A 158 6.15 15.94 -21.60
N ALA A 159 6.41 17.23 -21.83
CA ALA A 159 6.97 17.74 -23.08
C ALA A 159 8.37 17.19 -23.41
N ASP A 160 9.13 16.76 -22.41
CA ASP A 160 10.44 16.15 -22.55
C ASP A 160 10.37 14.61 -22.62
N HIS A 161 9.15 14.06 -22.70
CA HIS A 161 8.85 12.63 -22.67
C HIS A 161 9.24 11.92 -21.38
N GLU A 162 9.36 12.69 -20.28
CA GLU A 162 9.52 12.11 -18.95
C GLU A 162 8.20 11.52 -18.46
N PRO A 163 8.22 10.28 -17.97
CA PRO A 163 6.99 9.56 -17.68
C PRO A 163 6.48 9.79 -16.25
N LEU A 164 5.16 9.86 -16.14
CA LEU A 164 4.42 9.67 -14.89
C LEU A 164 3.54 8.42 -15.05
N ILE A 165 3.70 7.45 -14.16
CA ILE A 165 2.83 6.27 -14.15
C ILE A 165 1.93 6.33 -12.94
N LEU A 166 0.62 6.35 -13.18
CA LEU A 166 -0.40 6.29 -12.14
C LEU A 166 -1.01 4.89 -12.08
N GLN A 167 -1.29 4.41 -10.88
CA GLN A 167 -2.01 3.18 -10.62
C GLN A 167 -3.45 3.50 -10.20
N MET A 168 -4.40 2.94 -10.93
CA MET A 168 -5.82 3.02 -10.64
C MET A 168 -6.26 1.70 -10.01
N LYS A 169 -6.91 1.75 -8.85
CA LYS A 169 -7.44 0.56 -8.20
C LYS A 169 -8.91 0.74 -7.88
N GLN A 170 -9.71 -0.23 -8.30
CA GLN A 170 -11.14 -0.24 -7.96
C GLN A 170 -11.33 -0.25 -6.46
N ALA A 171 -12.21 0.62 -5.98
CA ALA A 171 -12.64 0.68 -4.60
C ALA A 171 -14.10 0.19 -4.52
N LYS A 172 -14.32 -0.89 -3.80
CA LYS A 172 -15.66 -1.42 -3.49
C LYS A 172 -16.10 -0.95 -2.11
N ALA A 173 -17.39 -1.04 -1.81
CA ALA A 173 -17.90 -0.78 -0.48
C ALA A 173 -17.14 -1.61 0.57
N SER A 174 -16.84 -1.01 1.72
CA SER A 174 -16.20 -1.72 2.81
C SER A 174 -17.17 -2.74 3.42
N ILE A 175 -16.67 -3.92 3.77
CA ILE A 175 -17.42 -4.90 4.56
C ILE A 175 -17.92 -4.30 5.89
N LEU A 176 -17.24 -3.28 6.40
CA LEU A 176 -17.63 -2.59 7.63
C LEU A 176 -18.71 -1.51 7.40
N THR A 177 -19.05 -1.19 6.15
CA THR A 177 -20.04 -0.14 5.83
C THR A 177 -21.34 -0.26 6.63
N PRO A 178 -21.94 -1.46 6.83
CA PRO A 178 -23.15 -1.60 7.62
C PRO A 178 -23.00 -1.22 9.11
N LEU A 179 -21.76 -1.22 9.62
CA LEU A 179 -21.44 -0.93 11.01
C LEU A 179 -21.01 0.53 11.22
N LEU A 180 -20.86 1.30 10.14
CA LEU A 180 -20.36 2.69 10.20
C LEU A 180 -21.54 3.68 10.14
N ALA A 181 -21.50 4.69 10.99
CA ALA A 181 -22.47 5.79 10.95
C ALA A 181 -22.32 6.64 9.68
N LYS A 182 -21.08 6.81 9.19
CA LYS A 182 -20.77 7.58 7.97
C LYS A 182 -20.88 6.70 6.74
N GLN A 183 -21.74 7.06 5.81
CA GLN A 183 -21.84 6.46 4.49
C GLN A 183 -21.03 7.28 3.48
N PHE A 184 -20.43 6.61 2.51
CA PHE A 184 -19.69 7.25 1.43
C PHE A 184 -20.40 7.01 0.10
N SER A 185 -20.72 8.07 -0.61
CA SER A 185 -21.28 8.00 -1.96
C SER A 185 -20.26 7.55 -3.01
N HIS A 186 -18.97 7.73 -2.73
CA HIS A 186 -17.87 7.38 -3.64
C HIS A 186 -16.79 6.60 -2.87
N GLN A 187 -16.57 5.35 -3.24
CA GLN A 187 -15.66 4.47 -2.50
C GLN A 187 -14.18 4.82 -2.69
N GLY A 188 -13.79 5.34 -3.86
CA GLY A 188 -12.45 5.87 -4.08
C GLY A 188 -12.13 7.03 -3.14
N LYS A 189 -13.08 7.96 -2.96
CA LYS A 189 -12.98 9.07 -2.00
C LYS A 189 -12.77 8.55 -0.57
N ARG A 190 -13.53 7.53 -0.14
CA ARG A 190 -13.36 6.90 1.17
C ARG A 190 -11.92 6.41 1.37
N VAL A 191 -11.33 5.75 0.37
CA VAL A 191 -9.96 5.24 0.44
C VAL A 191 -8.95 6.38 0.51
N VAL A 192 -9.13 7.43 -0.30
CA VAL A 192 -8.23 8.60 -0.34
C VAL A 192 -8.26 9.35 1.00
N GLU A 193 -9.45 9.67 1.52
CA GLU A 193 -9.61 10.35 2.82
C GLU A 193 -8.98 9.52 3.94
N GLY A 194 -9.19 8.20 3.96
CA GLY A 194 -8.58 7.30 4.94
C GLY A 194 -7.05 7.29 4.88
N GLN A 195 -6.48 7.23 3.68
CA GLN A 195 -5.02 7.30 3.52
C GLN A 195 -4.46 8.65 3.97
N GLN A 196 -5.07 9.76 3.57
CA GLN A 196 -4.63 11.11 3.96
C GLN A 196 -4.71 11.32 5.48
N LEU A 197 -5.74 10.76 6.12
CA LEU A 197 -5.92 10.86 7.56
C LEU A 197 -4.87 10.04 8.32
N MET A 198 -4.63 8.78 7.91
CA MET A 198 -3.81 7.85 8.71
C MET A 198 -2.33 7.90 8.38
N GLN A 199 -1.94 8.22 7.14
CA GLN A 199 -0.53 8.25 6.75
C GLN A 199 0.19 9.48 7.28
N ALA A 200 1.46 9.33 7.68
CA ALA A 200 2.33 10.45 8.06
C ALA A 200 2.62 11.37 6.85
N SER A 201 2.67 10.79 5.65
CA SER A 201 2.79 11.52 4.38
C SER A 201 2.02 10.76 3.31
N SER A 202 1.19 11.45 2.53
CA SER A 202 0.42 10.87 1.43
C SER A 202 1.08 11.17 0.10
N ASP A 203 0.84 10.29 -0.87
CA ASP A 203 1.21 10.50 -2.27
C ASP A 203 0.61 11.83 -2.78
N ILE A 204 1.42 12.61 -3.48
CA ILE A 204 1.01 13.93 -4.01
C ILE A 204 -0.06 13.81 -5.10
N PHE A 205 -0.14 12.68 -5.79
CA PHE A 205 -1.13 12.37 -6.82
C PHE A 205 -2.26 11.45 -6.30
N LEU A 206 -2.42 11.35 -4.96
CA LEU A 206 -3.52 10.59 -4.39
C LEU A 206 -4.84 11.29 -4.63
N GLY A 207 -5.71 10.69 -5.46
CA GLY A 207 -7.02 11.20 -5.84
C GLY A 207 -7.97 10.06 -6.20
N TYR A 208 -9.14 10.38 -6.73
CA TYR A 208 -10.17 9.40 -7.06
C TYR A 208 -11.00 9.85 -8.27
N ALA A 209 -11.63 8.91 -8.94
CA ALA A 209 -12.67 9.16 -9.95
C ALA A 209 -13.53 7.90 -10.14
N SER A 210 -14.66 8.06 -10.81
CA SER A 210 -15.51 6.95 -11.26
C SER A 210 -15.32 6.71 -12.75
N LEU A 211 -15.41 5.46 -13.15
CA LEU A 211 -15.54 5.06 -14.53
C LEU A 211 -17.03 4.79 -14.78
N ASP A 212 -17.77 5.84 -15.14
CA ASP A 212 -19.24 5.86 -15.14
C ASP A 212 -19.86 4.79 -16.03
N ASN A 213 -19.27 4.51 -17.18
CA ASN A 213 -19.73 3.45 -18.09
C ASN A 213 -19.74 2.04 -17.48
N PHE A 214 -19.05 1.85 -16.35
CA PHE A 214 -18.93 0.57 -15.66
C PHE A 214 -19.41 0.63 -14.21
N GLU A 215 -19.93 1.77 -13.76
CA GLU A 215 -20.34 2.01 -12.37
C GLU A 215 -19.25 1.62 -11.35
N MET A 216 -18.01 1.97 -11.65
CA MET A 216 -16.86 1.61 -10.83
C MET A 216 -16.15 2.82 -10.27
N ASP A 217 -15.97 2.84 -8.96
CA ASP A 217 -15.15 3.83 -8.25
C ASP A 217 -13.70 3.37 -8.19
N PHE A 218 -12.78 4.32 -8.39
CA PHE A 218 -11.35 4.09 -8.29
C PHE A 218 -10.70 5.10 -7.36
N TYR A 219 -9.63 4.67 -6.67
CA TYR A 219 -8.61 5.57 -6.18
C TYR A 219 -7.36 5.46 -7.05
N VAL A 220 -6.65 6.57 -7.16
CA VAL A 220 -5.49 6.74 -8.03
C VAL A 220 -4.31 7.21 -7.21
N ARG A 221 -3.12 6.69 -7.50
CA ARG A 221 -1.86 7.08 -6.89
C ARG A 221 -0.70 6.80 -7.83
N GLN A 222 0.50 7.29 -7.52
CA GLN A 222 1.70 6.91 -8.25
C GLN A 222 1.98 5.40 -8.15
N LEU A 223 2.44 4.83 -9.27
CA LEU A 223 2.98 3.48 -9.26
C LEU A 223 4.41 3.52 -8.73
N ARG A 224 4.62 2.98 -7.52
CA ARG A 224 5.95 2.88 -6.89
C ARG A 224 6.64 4.23 -6.66
N ASP A 225 6.10 5.02 -5.76
CA ASP A 225 6.82 6.15 -5.18
C ASP A 225 7.68 5.65 -4.01
N MET A 226 9.01 5.53 -4.23
CA MET A 226 10.02 5.11 -3.24
C MET A 226 9.60 3.95 -2.33
N LYS A 227 8.92 2.95 -2.88
CA LYS A 227 8.33 1.87 -2.11
C LYS A 227 9.37 0.86 -1.63
N TYR A 228 9.49 0.72 -0.32
CA TYR A 228 10.20 -0.38 0.31
C TYR A 228 9.23 -1.54 0.60
N SER A 229 9.65 -2.76 0.30
CA SER A 229 9.00 -3.98 0.74
C SER A 229 10.00 -4.77 1.56
N ALA A 230 9.70 -4.96 2.83
CA ALA A 230 10.53 -5.74 3.73
C ALA A 230 10.62 -7.20 3.27
N SER A 231 11.83 -7.72 3.12
CA SER A 231 12.07 -9.14 2.84
C SER A 231 12.27 -9.87 4.16
N LEU A 232 11.18 -10.36 4.74
CA LEU A 232 11.21 -11.04 6.03
C LEU A 232 12.14 -12.28 6.01
N GLU A 233 12.27 -12.94 4.85
CA GLU A 233 13.12 -14.14 4.68
C GLU A 233 14.62 -13.84 4.84
N SER A 234 15.03 -12.60 4.58
CA SER A 234 16.44 -12.15 4.69
C SER A 234 16.77 -11.51 6.03
N MET A 235 15.78 -11.25 6.89
CA MET A 235 15.99 -10.62 8.19
C MET A 235 16.59 -11.59 9.22
N THR A 236 17.48 -11.08 10.07
CA THR A 236 17.79 -11.71 11.35
C THR A 236 16.65 -11.44 12.34
N ALA A 237 16.58 -12.23 13.43
CA ALA A 237 15.58 -11.98 14.47
C ALA A 237 15.68 -10.55 15.06
N ALA A 238 16.89 -10.04 15.28
CA ALA A 238 17.11 -8.66 15.75
C ALA A 238 16.57 -7.63 14.77
N HIS A 239 16.88 -7.77 13.48
CA HIS A 239 16.36 -6.86 12.43
C HIS A 239 14.83 -6.94 12.33
N PHE A 240 14.26 -8.14 12.44
CA PHE A 240 12.81 -8.35 12.43
C PHE A 240 12.13 -7.65 13.62
N TYR A 241 12.69 -7.75 14.82
CA TYR A 241 12.13 -7.07 16.00
C TYR A 241 12.12 -5.55 15.84
N GLU A 242 13.21 -4.95 15.39
CA GLU A 242 13.25 -3.50 15.17
C GLU A 242 12.32 -3.05 14.05
N TYR A 243 12.13 -3.87 13.01
CA TYR A 243 11.13 -3.61 11.97
C TYR A 243 9.72 -3.60 12.55
N ILE A 244 9.38 -4.58 13.39
CA ILE A 244 8.08 -4.71 14.06
C ILE A 244 7.83 -3.54 15.04
N GLU A 245 8.84 -3.11 15.80
CA GLU A 245 8.77 -1.92 16.65
C GLU A 245 8.45 -0.66 15.83
N SER A 246 9.09 -0.49 14.68
CA SER A 246 8.79 0.62 13.75
C SER A 246 7.34 0.56 13.23
N CYS A 247 6.80 -0.64 13.00
CA CYS A 247 5.39 -0.82 12.65
C CYS A 247 4.45 -0.41 13.78
N GLY A 248 4.79 -0.74 15.04
CA GLY A 248 4.03 -0.34 16.23
C GLY A 248 3.94 1.19 16.37
N HIS A 249 5.05 1.89 16.26
CA HIS A 249 5.09 3.36 16.28
C HIS A 249 4.29 3.97 15.13
N ALA A 250 4.42 3.45 13.91
CA ALA A 250 3.67 3.94 12.76
C ALA A 250 2.15 3.77 12.96
N LEU A 251 1.73 2.65 13.55
CA LEU A 251 0.34 2.37 13.87
C LEU A 251 -0.19 3.30 14.97
N ALA A 252 0.59 3.56 16.02
CA ALA A 252 0.26 4.52 17.07
C ALA A 252 0.02 5.93 16.49
N HIS A 253 0.92 6.40 15.62
CA HIS A 253 0.77 7.68 14.95
C HIS A 253 -0.50 7.74 14.09
N ALA A 254 -0.77 6.70 13.29
CA ALA A 254 -1.97 6.61 12.46
C ALA A 254 -3.25 6.65 13.29
N HIS A 255 -3.32 5.91 14.39
CA HIS A 255 -4.48 5.87 15.28
C HIS A 255 -4.66 7.18 16.06
N THR A 256 -3.57 7.83 16.47
CA THR A 256 -3.65 9.15 17.11
C THR A 256 -4.17 10.22 16.16
N LYS A 257 -3.71 10.23 14.89
CA LYS A 257 -4.23 11.17 13.87
C LYS A 257 -5.71 10.95 13.56
N ALA A 258 -6.15 9.69 13.52
CA ALA A 258 -7.52 9.33 13.18
C ALA A 258 -8.49 9.36 14.37
N GLY A 259 -7.96 9.32 15.60
CA GLY A 259 -8.71 9.21 16.84
C GLY A 259 -8.17 10.13 17.93
N ASN A 260 -7.97 9.56 19.11
CA ASN A 260 -7.48 10.27 20.29
C ASN A 260 -6.61 9.33 21.14
N ALA A 261 -5.34 9.71 21.35
CA ALA A 261 -4.39 8.90 22.11
C ALA A 261 -4.81 8.70 23.57
N ASP A 262 -5.30 9.74 24.24
CA ASP A 262 -5.73 9.66 25.64
C ASP A 262 -6.88 8.66 25.82
N THR A 263 -7.85 8.67 24.90
CA THR A 263 -8.97 7.72 24.91
C THR A 263 -8.48 6.29 24.71
N LEU A 264 -7.55 6.08 23.78
CA LEU A 264 -6.96 4.75 23.53
C LEU A 264 -6.16 4.28 24.74
N MET A 265 -5.31 5.13 25.32
CA MET A 265 -4.53 4.77 26.50
C MET A 265 -5.43 4.54 27.74
N GLY A 266 -6.49 5.34 27.92
CA GLY A 266 -7.47 5.12 28.97
C GLY A 266 -8.17 3.76 28.87
N TYR A 267 -8.45 3.30 27.65
CA TYR A 267 -9.03 1.98 27.39
C TYR A 267 -8.04 0.85 27.57
N LEU A 268 -6.80 1.00 27.08
CA LEU A 268 -5.77 -0.04 27.08
C LEU A 268 -5.04 -0.17 28.41
N GLY A 269 -5.10 0.83 29.27
CA GLY A 269 -4.44 0.85 30.59
C GLY A 269 -2.93 0.69 30.47
N ASN A 270 -2.35 -0.21 31.26
CA ASN A 270 -0.92 -0.53 31.22
C ASN A 270 -0.53 -1.47 30.05
N GLY A 271 -1.49 -1.90 29.24
CA GLY A 271 -1.27 -2.73 28.06
C GLY A 271 -1.04 -4.22 28.32
N SER A 272 -0.90 -4.67 29.55
CA SER A 272 -0.61 -6.10 29.83
C SER A 272 -1.70 -7.03 29.33
N GLU A 273 -2.96 -6.63 29.46
CA GLU A 273 -4.10 -7.41 29.00
C GLU A 273 -4.16 -7.50 27.47
N ILE A 274 -4.00 -6.38 26.77
CA ILE A 274 -4.03 -6.37 25.30
C ILE A 274 -2.89 -7.18 24.70
N ILE A 275 -1.70 -7.17 25.29
CA ILE A 275 -0.57 -7.98 24.85
C ILE A 275 -0.93 -9.47 24.94
N SER A 276 -1.45 -9.92 26.08
CA SER A 276 -1.85 -11.32 26.28
C SER A 276 -2.96 -11.76 25.33
N VAL A 277 -4.01 -10.93 25.16
CA VAL A 277 -5.14 -11.20 24.26
C VAL A 277 -4.66 -11.30 22.80
N MET A 278 -3.80 -10.39 22.37
CA MET A 278 -3.31 -10.36 21.00
C MET A 278 -2.33 -11.46 20.68
N GLN A 279 -1.55 -11.94 21.65
CA GLN A 279 -0.73 -13.15 21.50
C GLN A 279 -1.62 -14.36 21.24
N GLY A 280 -2.63 -14.59 22.07
CA GLY A 280 -3.58 -15.70 21.87
C GLY A 280 -4.37 -15.61 20.55
N TYR A 281 -4.80 -14.39 20.18
CA TYR A 281 -5.47 -14.15 18.89
C TYR A 281 -4.54 -14.48 17.69
N ALA A 282 -3.30 -14.04 17.75
CA ALA A 282 -2.33 -14.29 16.67
C ALA A 282 -2.03 -15.79 16.49
N GLU A 283 -1.90 -16.53 17.61
CA GLU A 283 -1.71 -17.98 17.58
C GLU A 283 -2.90 -18.71 16.95
N GLN A 284 -4.11 -18.41 17.41
CA GLN A 284 -5.33 -19.00 16.86
C GLN A 284 -5.51 -18.66 15.37
N THR A 285 -5.23 -17.42 14.99
CA THR A 285 -5.34 -16.98 13.61
C THR A 285 -4.30 -17.65 12.72
N ALA A 286 -3.06 -17.82 13.19
CA ALA A 286 -2.02 -18.54 12.46
C ALA A 286 -2.40 -20.02 12.25
N ALA A 287 -2.89 -20.70 13.28
CA ALA A 287 -3.34 -22.08 13.18
C ALA A 287 -4.50 -22.22 12.19
N ARG A 288 -5.50 -21.33 12.26
CA ARG A 288 -6.64 -21.31 11.33
C ARG A 288 -6.18 -21.07 9.90
N ASN A 289 -5.31 -20.10 9.67
CA ASN A 289 -4.78 -19.80 8.34
C ASN A 289 -4.03 -20.99 7.73
N ALA A 290 -3.27 -21.76 8.56
CA ALA A 290 -2.61 -22.97 8.11
C ALA A 290 -3.62 -24.06 7.71
N GLN A 291 -4.72 -24.22 8.45
CA GLN A 291 -5.81 -25.15 8.11
C GLN A 291 -6.52 -24.73 6.82
N ASP A 292 -6.87 -23.46 6.69
CA ASP A 292 -7.54 -22.90 5.50
C ASP A 292 -6.66 -23.09 4.24
N TYR A 293 -5.34 -22.87 4.38
CA TYR A 293 -4.39 -23.11 3.29
C TYR A 293 -4.30 -24.59 2.91
N ALA A 294 -4.24 -25.50 3.90
CA ALA A 294 -4.23 -26.92 3.62
C ALA A 294 -5.51 -27.39 2.91
N GLN A 295 -6.67 -26.89 3.33
CA GLN A 295 -7.94 -27.16 2.65
C GLN A 295 -7.96 -26.64 1.22
N PHE A 296 -7.47 -25.41 1.01
CA PHE A 296 -7.36 -24.82 -0.32
C PHE A 296 -6.47 -25.69 -1.24
N MET A 297 -5.31 -26.13 -0.76
CA MET A 297 -4.42 -27.00 -1.53
C MET A 297 -5.05 -28.36 -1.85
N ASN A 298 -5.81 -28.94 -0.91
CA ASN A 298 -6.55 -30.18 -1.16
C ASN A 298 -7.62 -29.99 -2.25
N GLN A 299 -8.38 -28.89 -2.22
CA GLN A 299 -9.40 -28.58 -3.26
C GLN A 299 -8.78 -28.43 -4.65
N ILE A 300 -7.56 -27.90 -4.72
CA ILE A 300 -6.78 -27.86 -5.97
C ILE A 300 -6.39 -29.28 -6.40
N ALA A 301 -5.81 -30.06 -5.49
CA ALA A 301 -5.37 -31.43 -5.79
C ALA A 301 -6.52 -32.34 -6.24
N ASP A 302 -7.70 -32.17 -5.65
CA ASP A 302 -8.93 -32.91 -5.99
C ASP A 302 -9.63 -32.39 -7.27
N GLY A 303 -9.09 -31.34 -7.91
CA GLY A 303 -9.65 -30.76 -9.14
C GLY A 303 -10.94 -29.93 -8.93
N HIS A 304 -11.31 -29.63 -7.70
CA HIS A 304 -12.49 -28.78 -7.41
C HIS A 304 -12.22 -27.30 -7.70
N ILE A 305 -10.96 -26.87 -7.63
CA ILE A 305 -10.49 -25.53 -8.00
C ILE A 305 -9.58 -25.67 -9.23
N ALA A 306 -9.99 -25.06 -10.33
CA ALA A 306 -9.15 -25.01 -11.52
C ALA A 306 -7.96 -24.07 -11.30
N VAL A 307 -6.74 -24.54 -11.62
CA VAL A 307 -5.53 -23.74 -11.62
C VAL A 307 -5.16 -23.44 -13.05
N ALA A 308 -4.81 -22.18 -13.36
CA ALA A 308 -4.23 -21.85 -14.64
C ALA A 308 -2.91 -22.63 -14.81
N GLY A 309 -2.72 -23.29 -15.93
CA GLY A 309 -1.44 -23.94 -16.23
C GLY A 309 -0.31 -22.92 -16.33
N ASP A 310 0.94 -23.38 -16.26
CA ASP A 310 2.16 -22.56 -16.28
C ASP A 310 2.30 -21.62 -17.50
N GLU A 311 1.43 -21.74 -18.49
CA GLU A 311 1.40 -20.90 -19.69
C GLU A 311 0.69 -19.55 -19.50
N VAL A 312 0.16 -19.24 -18.33
CA VAL A 312 -0.66 -18.03 -18.05
C VAL A 312 -0.06 -17.12 -16.96
N LEU A 313 1.16 -17.37 -16.53
CA LEU A 313 1.88 -16.49 -15.60
C LEU A 313 3.05 -15.77 -16.27
#